data_c18b921195f63ae57d0342b35206da6b
#
_entry.id   c18b921195f63ae57d0342b35206da6b
#
_cell.length_a   1.000
_cell.length_b   1.000
_cell.length_c   1.000
_cell.angle_alpha   90.00
_cell.angle_beta   90.00
_cell.angle_gamma   90.00
#
_symmetry.space_group_name_H-M   'P 1'
#
loop_
_entity.id
_entity.type
_entity.pdbx_description
1 polymer ?
#
loop_
_entity_poly.entity_id
_entity_poly.type
_entity_poly.pdbx_seq_one_letter_code
_entity_poly.pdbx_strand_id
1 'polypeptide(L)'
;VAAIREDGIDKGDVLATARIGAIQAVKHTWETIPMCHTIPITSVETEFDVREDRIVCTVAVETTGKTGCEMEALEGVTTGLNVVWDMVKAAEKDDDGEYPETAIRDVRVLEKRKGDAAGEKA
;
A
#
# COMPACT_ATOMS: atom_id res chain seq x y z
N VAL A 1 -12.00 -6.84 -9.81
CA VAL A 1 -10.76 -7.56 -10.18
C VAL A 1 -10.72 -7.85 -11.67
N ALA A 2 -11.83 -8.30 -12.22
CA ALA A 2 -11.85 -8.62 -13.66
C ALA A 2 -11.53 -7.39 -14.51
N ALA A 3 -12.07 -6.22 -14.15
CA ALA A 3 -11.82 -4.99 -14.91
C ALA A 3 -10.34 -4.62 -14.90
N ILE A 4 -9.66 -4.85 -13.78
CA ILE A 4 -8.23 -4.57 -13.68
C ILE A 4 -7.44 -5.53 -14.56
N ARG A 5 -7.80 -6.81 -14.52
CA ARG A 5 -7.13 -7.82 -15.34
C ARG A 5 -7.29 -7.56 -16.83
N GLU A 6 -8.45 -7.02 -17.20
CA GLU A 6 -8.77 -6.79 -18.61
C GLU A 6 -8.44 -5.38 -19.06
N ASP A 7 -7.82 -4.62 -18.16
CA ASP A 7 -7.43 -3.23 -18.46
C ASP A 7 -8.63 -2.38 -18.85
N GLY A 8 -9.77 -2.67 -18.21
CA GLY A 8 -11.03 -2.00 -18.52
C GLY A 8 -11.40 -0.84 -17.63
N ILE A 9 -10.41 -0.16 -17.05
CA ILE A 9 -10.65 0.96 -16.15
C ILE A 9 -10.35 2.27 -16.88
N ASP A 10 -11.36 3.12 -16.96
CA ASP A 10 -11.26 4.38 -17.70
C ASP A 10 -10.21 5.33 -17.16
N LYS A 11 -9.93 5.29 -15.86
CA LYS A 11 -8.96 6.19 -15.24
C LYS A 11 -7.51 5.83 -15.52
N GLY A 12 -7.27 4.71 -16.21
CA GLY A 12 -5.93 4.29 -16.59
C GLY A 12 -5.45 3.06 -15.85
N ASP A 13 -4.13 2.92 -15.74
CA ASP A 13 -3.51 1.75 -15.14
C ASP A 13 -3.63 1.80 -13.61
N VAL A 14 -4.52 0.99 -13.07
CA VAL A 14 -4.82 0.97 -11.65
C VAL A 14 -3.60 0.61 -10.82
N LEU A 15 -2.92 -0.47 -11.20
CA LEU A 15 -1.82 -0.96 -10.39
C LEU A 15 -0.59 -0.05 -10.45
N ALA A 16 -0.31 0.52 -11.62
CA ALA A 16 0.80 1.46 -11.74
C ALA A 16 0.53 2.70 -10.89
N THR A 17 -0.69 3.22 -10.93
CA THR A 17 -1.06 4.39 -10.14
C THR A 17 -1.00 4.08 -8.64
N ALA A 18 -1.50 2.91 -8.24
CA ALA A 18 -1.48 2.50 -6.84
C ALA A 18 -0.05 2.32 -6.33
N ARG A 19 0.85 1.82 -7.18
CA ARG A 19 2.25 1.67 -6.80
C ARG A 19 2.89 3.02 -6.50
N ILE A 20 2.65 4.00 -7.37
CA ILE A 20 3.18 5.34 -7.14
C ILE A 20 2.59 5.94 -5.86
N GLY A 21 1.29 5.78 -5.67
CA GLY A 21 0.63 6.27 -4.45
C GLY A 21 1.21 5.65 -3.19
N ALA A 22 1.46 4.34 -3.23
CA ALA A 22 2.05 3.66 -2.09
C ALA A 22 3.45 4.18 -1.79
N ILE A 23 4.27 4.37 -2.82
CA ILE A 23 5.62 4.88 -2.64
C ILE A 23 5.60 6.29 -2.05
N GLN A 24 4.73 7.15 -2.56
CA GLN A 24 4.60 8.51 -2.03
C GLN A 24 4.17 8.50 -0.57
N ALA A 25 3.21 7.64 -0.22
CA ALA A 25 2.73 7.54 1.15
C ALA A 25 3.84 7.10 2.10
N VAL A 26 4.65 6.13 1.68
CA VAL A 26 5.79 5.69 2.48
C VAL A 26 6.71 6.87 2.77
N LYS A 27 7.03 7.65 1.74
CA LYS A 27 7.98 8.76 1.87
C LYS A 27 7.42 9.96 2.65
N HIS A 28 6.11 10.04 2.79
CA HIS A 28 5.46 11.17 3.44
C HIS A 28 4.65 10.76 4.67
N THR A 29 4.96 9.62 5.27
CA THR A 29 4.27 9.13 6.45
C THR A 29 4.28 10.16 7.58
N TRP A 30 5.39 10.89 7.73
CA TRP A 30 5.53 11.91 8.77
C TRP A 30 4.50 13.03 8.64
N GLU A 31 3.95 13.24 7.44
CA GLU A 31 2.91 14.25 7.24
C GLU A 31 1.54 13.77 7.69
N THR A 32 1.32 12.47 7.65
CA THR A 32 0.02 11.87 7.94
C THR A 32 -0.09 11.43 9.39
N ILE A 33 0.98 10.89 9.92
CA ILE A 33 1.00 10.36 11.29
C ILE A 33 1.74 11.36 12.17
N PRO A 34 1.01 12.11 13.00
CA PRO A 34 1.58 13.31 13.67
C PRO A 34 2.83 13.06 14.50
N MET A 35 2.92 11.92 15.15
CA MET A 35 4.06 11.65 16.03
C MET A 35 5.17 10.88 15.36
N CYS A 36 5.06 10.62 14.05
CA CYS A 36 6.12 9.97 13.32
C CYS A 36 7.16 10.98 12.86
N HIS A 37 8.42 10.63 13.05
CA HIS A 37 9.52 11.45 12.56
C HIS A 37 9.87 11.10 11.13
N THR A 38 10.46 12.03 10.43
CA THR A 38 11.02 11.78 9.11
C THR A 38 12.22 10.84 9.28
N ILE A 39 12.25 9.79 8.48
CA ILE A 39 13.36 8.84 8.51
C ILE A 39 13.88 8.63 7.10
N PRO A 40 15.16 8.27 6.95
CA PRO A 40 15.72 8.02 5.61
C PRO A 40 15.21 6.69 5.08
N ILE A 41 14.48 6.75 3.98
CA ILE A 41 13.96 5.57 3.31
C ILE A 41 14.94 5.17 2.22
N THR A 42 15.48 3.98 2.31
CA THR A 42 16.49 3.52 1.34
C THR A 42 15.91 2.61 0.28
N SER A 43 14.74 2.00 0.55
CA SER A 43 14.11 1.10 -0.42
C SER A 43 12.63 0.99 -0.14
N VAL A 44 11.84 1.01 -1.20
CA VAL A 44 10.41 0.73 -1.13
C VAL A 44 10.09 -0.26 -2.24
N GLU A 45 9.57 -1.41 -1.87
CA GLU A 45 9.12 -2.40 -2.84
C GLU A 45 7.64 -2.61 -2.67
N THR A 46 6.91 -2.63 -3.79
CA THR A 46 5.47 -2.83 -3.78
C THR A 46 5.12 -4.02 -4.65
N GLU A 47 4.17 -4.80 -4.19
CA GLU A 47 3.67 -5.93 -4.94
C GLU A 47 2.16 -5.95 -4.85
N PHE A 48 1.50 -6.08 -5.99
CA PHE A 48 0.05 -6.23 -6.06
C PHE A 48 -0.25 -7.57 -6.72
N ASP A 49 -0.75 -8.49 -5.93
CA ASP A 49 -1.11 -9.82 -6.42
C ASP A 49 -2.60 -9.82 -6.73
N VAL A 50 -2.94 -9.84 -8.01
CA VAL A 50 -4.32 -9.79 -8.47
C VAL A 50 -4.84 -11.21 -8.55
N ARG A 51 -5.73 -11.55 -7.63
CA ARG A 51 -6.35 -12.86 -7.57
C ARG A 51 -7.73 -12.81 -8.16
N GLU A 52 -8.44 -13.92 -8.11
CA GLU A 52 -9.74 -14.01 -8.74
C GLU A 52 -10.77 -13.09 -8.10
N ASP A 53 -10.75 -12.98 -6.77
CA ASP A 53 -11.74 -12.22 -6.01
C ASP A 53 -11.15 -11.11 -5.15
N ARG A 54 -9.85 -10.87 -5.24
CA ARG A 54 -9.22 -9.86 -4.38
C ARG A 54 -7.87 -9.44 -4.94
N ILE A 55 -7.36 -8.35 -4.39
CA ILE A 55 -6.00 -7.91 -4.65
C ILE A 55 -5.28 -7.90 -3.31
N VAL A 56 -4.10 -8.50 -3.28
CA VAL A 56 -3.25 -8.49 -2.10
C VAL A 56 -2.09 -7.54 -2.35
N CYS A 57 -1.97 -6.54 -1.50
CA CYS A 57 -0.91 -5.55 -1.60
C CYS A 57 0.13 -5.80 -0.52
N THR A 58 1.39 -5.89 -0.92
CA THR A 58 2.49 -6.05 0.01
C THR A 58 3.49 -4.92 -0.23
N VAL A 59 3.90 -4.26 0.85
CA VAL A 59 4.88 -3.18 0.77
C VAL A 59 6.02 -3.50 1.72
N ALA A 60 7.23 -3.46 1.20
CA ALA A 60 8.44 -3.66 1.99
C ALA A 60 9.24 -2.38 1.98
N VAL A 61 9.61 -1.91 3.17
CA VAL A 61 10.32 -0.65 3.34
C VAL A 61 11.61 -0.90 4.11
N GLU A 62 12.69 -0.28 3.65
CA GLU A 62 13.97 -0.31 4.35
C GLU A 62 14.38 1.10 4.73
N THR A 63 14.99 1.21 5.89
CA THR A 63 15.54 2.46 6.38
C THR A 63 16.89 2.19 7.02
N THR A 64 17.74 3.21 7.04
CA THR A 64 18.99 3.17 7.80
C THR A 64 18.84 3.88 9.15
N GLY A 65 17.62 4.38 9.45
CA GLY A 65 17.38 5.06 10.70
C GLY A 65 17.40 4.11 11.89
N LYS A 66 17.42 4.70 13.07
CA LYS A 66 17.46 3.92 14.32
C LYS A 66 16.10 3.38 14.72
N THR A 67 15.03 3.98 14.22
CA THR A 67 13.67 3.51 14.50
C THR A 67 13.26 2.54 13.41
N GLY A 68 12.20 1.78 13.67
CA GLY A 68 11.64 0.93 12.64
C GLY A 68 10.88 1.74 11.60
N CYS A 69 10.44 1.08 10.58
CA CYS A 69 9.68 1.73 9.51
C CYS A 69 8.35 1.01 9.22
N GLU A 70 7.79 0.37 10.25
CA GLU A 70 6.50 -0.29 10.08
C GLU A 70 5.37 0.67 9.77
N MET A 71 5.43 1.90 10.31
CA MET A 71 4.39 2.88 10.00
C MET A 71 4.44 3.29 8.54
N GLU A 72 5.64 3.44 8.01
CA GLU A 72 5.81 3.74 6.59
C GLU A 72 5.24 2.63 5.72
N ALA A 73 5.51 1.38 6.10
CA ALA A 73 4.97 0.25 5.35
C ALA A 73 3.45 0.19 5.43
N LEU A 74 2.88 0.43 6.62
CA LEU A 74 1.43 0.43 6.79
C LEU A 74 0.77 1.55 5.98
N GLU A 75 1.37 2.74 5.97
CA GLU A 75 0.85 3.84 5.16
C GLU A 75 0.91 3.51 3.68
N GLY A 76 1.99 2.85 3.25
CA GLY A 76 2.12 2.44 1.86
C GLY A 76 1.02 1.48 1.45
N VAL A 77 0.77 0.45 2.26
CA VAL A 77 -0.27 -0.53 1.95
C VAL A 77 -1.64 0.11 1.94
N THR A 78 -1.95 0.90 2.97
CA THR A 78 -3.27 1.50 3.09
C THR A 78 -3.55 2.46 1.95
N THR A 79 -2.58 3.32 1.63
CA THR A 79 -2.75 4.28 0.54
C THR A 79 -2.81 3.57 -0.80
N GLY A 80 -1.95 2.56 -1.01
CA GLY A 80 -1.99 1.80 -2.26
C GLY A 80 -3.36 1.19 -2.50
N LEU A 81 -3.94 0.59 -1.48
CA LEU A 81 -5.28 0.01 -1.61
C LEU A 81 -6.35 1.07 -1.77
N ASN A 82 -6.20 2.23 -1.11
CA ASN A 82 -7.14 3.33 -1.30
C ASN A 82 -7.10 3.86 -2.73
N VAL A 83 -5.92 3.90 -3.35
CA VAL A 83 -5.81 4.31 -4.75
C VAL A 83 -6.53 3.32 -5.64
N VAL A 84 -6.35 2.01 -5.39
CA VAL A 84 -7.09 0.99 -6.14
C VAL A 84 -8.58 1.23 -6.01
N TRP A 85 -9.06 1.42 -4.79
CA TRP A 85 -10.50 1.67 -4.54
C TRP A 85 -10.98 2.88 -5.32
N ASP A 86 -10.25 3.98 -5.23
CA ASP A 86 -10.67 5.21 -5.92
C ASP A 86 -10.77 5.00 -7.43
N MET A 87 -9.81 4.28 -8.00
CA MET A 87 -9.79 4.11 -9.44
C MET A 87 -10.84 3.14 -9.96
N VAL A 88 -11.26 2.18 -9.13
CA VAL A 88 -12.28 1.19 -9.56
C VAL A 88 -13.66 1.47 -8.98
N LYS A 89 -13.84 2.56 -8.25
CA LYS A 89 -15.08 2.76 -7.51
C LYS A 89 -16.32 2.77 -8.39
N ALA A 90 -16.21 3.25 -9.61
CA ALA A 90 -17.36 3.26 -10.52
C ALA A 90 -17.82 1.84 -10.86
N ALA A 91 -16.89 0.88 -10.92
CA ALA A 91 -17.22 -0.52 -11.20
C ALA A 91 -17.71 -1.25 -9.96
N GLU A 92 -17.37 -0.76 -8.76
CA GLU A 92 -17.73 -1.43 -7.51
C GLU A 92 -19.02 -0.92 -6.90
N LYS A 93 -19.41 0.30 -7.19
CA LYS A 93 -20.64 0.88 -6.65
C LYS A 93 -21.87 0.17 -7.15
N ASP A 94 -22.86 0.03 -6.27
CA ASP A 94 -24.18 -0.42 -6.71
C ASP A 94 -25.00 0.80 -7.15
N ASP A 95 -26.28 0.57 -7.47
CA ASP A 95 -27.15 1.63 -7.99
C ASP A 95 -27.42 2.74 -6.99
N ASP A 96 -27.24 2.46 -5.71
CA ASP A 96 -27.44 3.44 -4.64
C ASP A 96 -26.13 4.14 -4.25
N GLY A 97 -25.04 3.85 -4.93
CA GLY A 97 -23.74 4.43 -4.60
C GLY A 97 -23.05 3.77 -3.43
N GLU A 98 -23.51 2.58 -3.03
CA GLU A 98 -22.95 1.84 -1.91
C GLU A 98 -21.92 0.82 -2.40
N TYR A 99 -21.17 0.25 -1.45
CA TYR A 99 -20.15 -0.73 -1.76
C TYR A 99 -20.40 -2.02 -0.97
N PRO A 100 -21.40 -2.82 -1.38
CA PRO A 100 -21.78 -4.00 -0.60
C PRO A 100 -20.71 -5.10 -0.56
N GLU A 101 -19.81 -5.14 -1.54
CA GLU A 101 -18.84 -6.22 -1.64
C GLU A 101 -17.39 -5.76 -1.60
N THR A 102 -17.15 -4.47 -1.36
CA THR A 102 -15.81 -3.92 -1.40
C THR A 102 -15.34 -3.61 0.01
N ALA A 103 -14.15 -4.09 0.35
CA ALA A 103 -13.56 -3.83 1.66
C ALA A 103 -12.06 -3.88 1.58
N ILE A 104 -11.42 -3.10 2.42
CA ILE A 104 -9.98 -3.22 2.67
C ILE A 104 -9.88 -3.88 4.04
N ARG A 105 -9.12 -4.97 4.13
CA ARG A 105 -9.02 -5.72 5.38
C ARG A 105 -7.67 -6.37 5.53
N ASP A 106 -7.40 -6.90 6.73
CA ASP A 106 -6.19 -7.63 7.05
C ASP A 106 -4.92 -6.79 6.88
N VAL A 107 -5.03 -5.49 7.13
CA VAL A 107 -3.85 -4.64 7.11
C VAL A 107 -3.02 -4.96 8.35
N ARG A 108 -1.78 -5.43 8.15
CA ARG A 108 -0.94 -5.87 9.25
C ARG A 108 0.52 -5.88 8.86
N VAL A 109 1.37 -5.92 9.87
CA VAL A 109 2.80 -6.06 9.66
C VAL A 109 3.10 -7.55 9.60
N LEU A 110 3.64 -8.00 8.45
CA LEU A 110 3.98 -9.39 8.27
C LEU A 110 5.32 -9.73 8.94
N GLU A 111 6.26 -8.80 8.86
CA GLU A 111 7.62 -9.06 9.32
C GLU A 111 8.28 -7.72 9.64
N LYS A 112 9.00 -7.69 10.75
CA LYS A 112 9.80 -6.53 11.10
C LYS A 112 11.18 -7.02 11.48
N ARG A 113 12.19 -6.58 10.74
CA ARG A 113 13.56 -6.95 11.01
C ARG A 113 14.42 -5.73 11.24
N LYS A 114 15.35 -5.86 12.16
CA LYS A 114 16.43 -4.91 12.30
C LYS A 114 17.68 -5.60 11.82
N GLY A 115 18.10 -5.21 10.64
CA GLY A 115 19.41 -5.59 10.21
C GLY A 115 20.36 -4.74 10.99
N ASP A 116 21.55 -5.21 11.17
CA ASP A 116 22.53 -4.39 11.84
C ASP A 116 23.88 -4.60 11.22
N ALA A 117 24.71 -3.64 11.40
CA ALA A 117 26.06 -3.69 10.88
C ALA A 117 26.87 -4.81 11.52
N ALA A 118 26.44 -5.30 12.65
CA ALA A 118 27.09 -6.39 13.36
C ALA A 118 26.35 -7.72 13.22
N GLY A 119 25.37 -7.76 12.33
CA GLY A 119 24.59 -8.98 12.12
C GLY A 119 23.44 -9.16 13.09
N GLU A 120 23.12 -8.15 13.82
CA GLU A 120 22.03 -8.21 14.79
C GLU A 120 20.68 -8.26 14.08
N LYS A 121 19.80 -9.08 14.60
CA LYS A 121 18.46 -9.24 14.03
C LYS A 121 17.42 -8.88 15.06
N ALA A 122 16.33 -8.37 14.59
CA ALA A 122 15.20 -8.18 15.46
C ALA A 122 14.28 -9.39 15.36
#